data_5fdf0bb6f22a733a976918d9d308c121
#
_entry.id   5fdf0bb6f22a733a976918d9d308c121
#
_cell.length_a   1.000
_cell.length_b   1.000
_cell.length_c   1.000
_cell.angle_alpha   90.00
_cell.angle_beta   90.00
_cell.angle_gamma   90.00
#
_symmetry.space_group_name_H-M   'P 1'
#
loop_
_entity.id
_entity.type
_entity.pdbx_description
1 polymer ?
#
loop_
_entity_poly.entity_id
_entity_poly.type
_entity_poly.pdbx_seq_one_letter_code
_entity_poly.pdbx_strand_id
1 'polypeptide(L)'
;MIELGVNIDHVATIRQARRTYEPDPVWAAVEAHLGGADGITVHLREDRRHIQDTDVRRLRDQTQIKLNLEMAATPEMVDIAIALKPEMAMLVPEGRHEITTEGGLDILSKEAAITDAIRRLADHGIITSVFIDAEPAQVEAAARAGASVCELHTGPYAETFHREGRDVASPAIRRELERVAAAGALIQQAGMRFNAGHGLNYFNVQPVAALPGVRELHIGHAIVSRAVFVGMREAVSTMKALIREAAAAAAQGRGMAGQG
;
A
#
# COMPACT_ATOMS: atom_id res chain seq x y z
N MET A 1 8.70 4.71 13.83
CA MET A 1 9.44 4.07 12.69
C MET A 1 8.41 3.77 11.62
N ILE A 2 8.71 4.03 10.35
CA ILE A 2 7.78 3.75 9.23
C ILE A 2 7.81 2.25 8.95
N GLU A 3 6.63 1.65 8.81
CA GLU A 3 6.45 0.25 8.47
C GLU A 3 6.54 0.04 6.94
N LEU A 4 6.97 -1.15 6.51
CA LEU A 4 7.01 -1.58 5.11
C LEU A 4 6.07 -2.76 4.92
N GLY A 5 4.95 -2.53 4.23
CA GLY A 5 4.10 -3.57 3.68
C GLY A 5 4.62 -3.99 2.31
N VAL A 6 4.97 -5.25 2.15
CA VAL A 6 5.48 -5.78 0.87
C VAL A 6 4.34 -6.45 0.11
N ASN A 7 3.94 -5.85 -1.02
CA ASN A 7 2.98 -6.49 -1.93
C ASN A 7 3.70 -7.54 -2.77
N ILE A 8 3.22 -8.79 -2.71
CA ILE A 8 3.83 -9.95 -3.37
C ILE A 8 3.01 -10.47 -4.57
N ASP A 9 2.03 -9.72 -5.05
CA ASP A 9 1.14 -10.13 -6.14
C ASP A 9 1.88 -10.58 -7.39
N HIS A 10 2.96 -9.85 -7.74
CA HIS A 10 3.72 -10.15 -8.95
C HIS A 10 4.53 -11.44 -8.88
N VAL A 11 4.77 -11.99 -7.68
CA VAL A 11 5.27 -13.36 -7.53
C VAL A 11 4.23 -14.34 -8.07
N ALA A 12 2.97 -14.15 -7.69
CA ALA A 12 1.87 -14.95 -8.23
C ALA A 12 1.65 -14.69 -9.73
N THR A 13 1.88 -13.46 -10.24
CA THR A 13 1.84 -13.17 -11.68
C THR A 13 2.83 -14.03 -12.47
N ILE A 14 4.06 -14.19 -11.99
CA ILE A 14 5.06 -15.07 -12.62
C ILE A 14 4.57 -16.51 -12.64
N ARG A 15 4.03 -17.01 -11.54
CA ARG A 15 3.42 -18.36 -11.47
C ARG A 15 2.29 -18.52 -12.48
N GLN A 16 1.40 -17.54 -12.56
CA GLN A 16 0.24 -17.58 -13.45
C GLN A 16 0.60 -17.46 -14.94
N ALA A 17 1.77 -16.91 -15.29
CA ALA A 17 2.27 -16.92 -16.67
C ALA A 17 2.40 -18.37 -17.22
N ARG A 18 2.61 -19.36 -16.35
CA ARG A 18 2.70 -20.79 -16.70
C ARG A 18 1.59 -21.63 -16.08
N ARG A 19 0.73 -21.06 -15.21
CA ARG A 19 -0.31 -21.76 -14.42
C ARG A 19 0.25 -22.99 -13.70
N THR A 20 1.39 -22.80 -13.02
CA THR A 20 2.14 -23.85 -12.30
C THR A 20 2.09 -23.61 -10.78
N TYR A 21 2.93 -24.32 -10.01
CA TYR A 21 2.98 -24.21 -8.55
C TYR A 21 4.04 -23.23 -8.04
N GLU A 22 4.93 -22.77 -8.92
CA GLU A 22 6.01 -21.84 -8.54
C GLU A 22 6.13 -20.63 -9.48
N PRO A 23 6.68 -19.49 -8.96
CA PRO A 23 7.09 -19.28 -7.58
C PRO A 23 5.89 -19.22 -6.62
N ASP A 24 6.06 -19.75 -5.39
CA ASP A 24 5.02 -19.77 -4.37
C ASP A 24 4.96 -18.43 -3.60
N PRO A 25 3.82 -17.72 -3.55
CA PRO A 25 3.68 -16.48 -2.79
C PRO A 25 3.95 -16.64 -1.28
N VAL A 26 3.69 -17.81 -0.71
CA VAL A 26 3.96 -18.07 0.72
C VAL A 26 5.47 -18.05 0.99
N TRP A 27 6.27 -18.63 0.13
CA TRP A 27 7.74 -18.56 0.25
C TRP A 27 8.23 -17.11 0.08
N ALA A 28 7.63 -16.36 -0.84
CA ALA A 28 7.96 -14.96 -1.00
C ALA A 28 7.64 -14.14 0.27
N ALA A 29 6.53 -14.43 0.95
CA ALA A 29 6.16 -13.80 2.21
C ALA A 29 7.19 -14.10 3.32
N VAL A 30 7.68 -15.35 3.43
CA VAL A 30 8.73 -15.73 4.38
C VAL A 30 10.03 -14.96 4.09
N GLU A 31 10.46 -14.91 2.84
CA GLU A 31 11.67 -14.18 2.45
C GLU A 31 11.53 -12.67 2.67
N ALA A 32 10.34 -12.11 2.42
CA ALA A 32 10.06 -10.70 2.70
C ALA A 32 10.13 -10.40 4.20
N HIS A 33 9.53 -11.25 5.06
CA HIS A 33 9.62 -11.14 6.51
C HIS A 33 11.08 -11.19 6.98
N LEU A 34 11.89 -12.17 6.51
CA LEU A 34 13.31 -12.27 6.84
C LEU A 34 14.13 -11.08 6.30
N GLY A 35 13.66 -10.40 5.27
CA GLY A 35 14.21 -9.14 4.75
C GLY A 35 13.85 -7.90 5.57
N GLY A 36 12.96 -8.02 6.55
CA GLY A 36 12.54 -6.93 7.44
C GLY A 36 11.24 -6.24 7.04
N ALA A 37 10.38 -6.90 6.26
CA ALA A 37 9.00 -6.46 6.06
C ALA A 37 8.22 -6.48 7.39
N ASP A 38 7.36 -5.48 7.60
CA ASP A 38 6.47 -5.40 8.77
C ASP A 38 5.08 -5.97 8.46
N GLY A 39 4.75 -6.11 7.19
CA GLY A 39 3.51 -6.70 6.71
C GLY A 39 3.64 -7.25 5.30
N ILE A 40 2.74 -8.15 4.97
CA ILE A 40 2.55 -8.68 3.61
C ILE A 40 1.24 -8.12 3.06
N THR A 41 1.28 -7.62 1.86
CA THR A 41 0.10 -7.16 1.12
C THR A 41 -0.14 -8.08 -0.07
N VAL A 42 -1.40 -8.49 -0.24
CA VAL A 42 -1.85 -9.23 -1.41
C VAL A 42 -3.20 -8.71 -1.88
N HIS A 43 -3.38 -8.62 -3.19
CA HIS A 43 -4.63 -8.24 -3.81
C HIS A 43 -5.36 -9.48 -4.34
N LEU A 44 -6.43 -9.88 -3.67
CA LEU A 44 -7.33 -10.90 -4.18
C LEU A 44 -8.35 -10.23 -5.12
N ARG A 45 -8.02 -10.15 -6.39
CA ARG A 45 -8.91 -9.56 -7.41
C ARG A 45 -10.11 -10.45 -7.67
N GLU A 46 -11.25 -9.85 -8.05
CA GLU A 46 -12.44 -10.61 -8.45
C GLU A 46 -12.18 -11.59 -9.61
N ASP A 47 -11.27 -11.24 -10.53
CA ASP A 47 -10.90 -12.08 -11.67
C ASP A 47 -9.79 -13.13 -11.38
N ARG A 48 -9.22 -13.12 -10.16
CA ARG A 48 -8.18 -14.07 -9.73
C ARG A 48 -6.99 -14.19 -10.71
N ARG A 49 -6.62 -13.08 -11.41
CA ARG A 49 -5.55 -13.12 -12.44
C ARG A 49 -4.17 -13.47 -11.91
N HIS A 50 -3.91 -13.28 -10.61
CA HIS A 50 -2.63 -13.63 -9.96
C HIS A 50 -2.85 -14.37 -8.64
N ILE A 51 -3.09 -13.69 -7.52
CA ILE A 51 -3.39 -14.30 -6.22
C ILE A 51 -4.69 -15.10 -6.30
N GLN A 52 -4.68 -16.30 -5.71
CA GLN A 52 -5.80 -17.23 -5.66
C GLN A 52 -6.35 -17.35 -4.23
N ASP A 53 -7.59 -17.81 -4.09
CA ASP A 53 -8.22 -18.04 -2.78
C ASP A 53 -7.41 -19.00 -1.88
N THR A 54 -6.70 -19.94 -2.48
CA THR A 54 -5.80 -20.86 -1.75
C THR A 54 -4.56 -20.13 -1.22
N ASP A 55 -4.05 -19.13 -1.95
CA ASP A 55 -2.89 -18.37 -1.52
C ASP A 55 -3.20 -17.56 -0.27
N VAL A 56 -4.32 -16.82 -0.26
CA VAL A 56 -4.69 -15.97 0.88
C VAL A 56 -4.92 -16.78 2.15
N ARG A 57 -5.54 -17.98 2.04
CA ARG A 57 -5.71 -18.89 3.19
C ARG A 57 -4.37 -19.36 3.72
N ARG A 58 -3.46 -19.84 2.84
CA ARG A 58 -2.13 -20.30 3.23
C ARG A 58 -1.28 -19.16 3.82
N LEU A 59 -1.36 -17.96 3.25
CA LEU A 59 -0.69 -16.78 3.78
C LEU A 59 -1.22 -16.45 5.18
N ARG A 60 -2.54 -16.46 5.39
CA ARG A 60 -3.15 -16.21 6.70
C ARG A 60 -2.67 -17.19 7.77
N ASP A 61 -2.58 -18.47 7.42
CA ASP A 61 -2.18 -19.54 8.34
C ASP A 61 -0.68 -19.52 8.66
N GLN A 62 0.17 -19.06 7.75
CA GLN A 62 1.62 -19.21 7.83
C GLN A 62 2.38 -17.89 8.06
N THR A 63 1.77 -16.74 7.77
CA THR A 63 2.41 -15.45 7.95
C THR A 63 2.40 -15.05 9.43
N GLN A 64 3.58 -14.68 9.97
CA GLN A 64 3.77 -14.26 11.37
C GLN A 64 3.75 -12.73 11.54
N ILE A 65 3.63 -11.99 10.45
CA ILE A 65 3.52 -10.53 10.42
C ILE A 65 2.16 -10.15 9.82
N LYS A 66 1.79 -8.89 9.92
CA LYS A 66 0.52 -8.36 9.44
C LYS A 66 0.22 -8.78 8.01
N LEU A 67 -0.99 -9.32 7.78
CA LEU A 67 -1.54 -9.55 6.45
C LEU A 67 -2.51 -8.42 6.10
N ASN A 68 -2.24 -7.70 5.02
CA ASN A 68 -3.12 -6.72 4.42
C ASN A 68 -3.75 -7.32 3.16
N LEU A 69 -5.08 -7.43 3.14
CA LEU A 69 -5.83 -7.91 1.98
C LEU A 69 -6.38 -6.74 1.18
N GLU A 70 -5.87 -6.52 -0.03
CA GLU A 70 -6.46 -5.60 -0.98
C GLU A 70 -7.63 -6.30 -1.71
N MET A 71 -8.74 -5.57 -1.86
CA MET A 71 -9.96 -6.15 -2.42
C MET A 71 -10.93 -5.10 -2.94
N ALA A 72 -11.83 -5.48 -3.85
CA ALA A 72 -12.98 -4.68 -4.23
C ALA A 72 -13.97 -4.57 -3.07
N ALA A 73 -14.73 -3.47 -3.00
CA ALA A 73 -15.79 -3.24 -2.01
C ALA A 73 -17.10 -3.99 -2.37
N THR A 74 -17.02 -5.24 -2.83
CA THR A 74 -18.18 -6.05 -3.17
C THR A 74 -18.61 -6.94 -2.00
N PRO A 75 -19.90 -7.31 -1.90
CA PRO A 75 -20.36 -8.20 -0.82
C PRO A 75 -19.59 -9.52 -0.73
N GLU A 76 -19.26 -10.13 -1.89
CA GLU A 76 -18.49 -11.38 -1.96
C GLU A 76 -17.11 -11.22 -1.34
N MET A 77 -16.38 -10.15 -1.74
CA MET A 77 -15.02 -9.91 -1.24
C MET A 77 -15.02 -9.56 0.25
N VAL A 78 -16.03 -8.84 0.73
CA VAL A 78 -16.22 -8.56 2.16
C VAL A 78 -16.47 -9.86 2.94
N ASP A 79 -17.29 -10.78 2.44
CA ASP A 79 -17.54 -12.09 3.07
C ASP A 79 -16.26 -12.94 3.13
N ILE A 80 -15.44 -12.93 2.07
CA ILE A 80 -14.14 -13.61 2.04
C ILE A 80 -13.21 -13.01 3.09
N ALA A 81 -13.11 -11.68 3.19
CA ALA A 81 -12.27 -11.02 4.17
C ALA A 81 -12.71 -11.32 5.61
N ILE A 82 -14.02 -11.31 5.88
CA ILE A 82 -14.59 -11.66 7.19
C ILE A 82 -14.24 -13.11 7.57
N ALA A 83 -14.31 -14.04 6.62
CA ALA A 83 -13.96 -15.44 6.86
C ALA A 83 -12.44 -15.63 7.06
N LEU A 84 -11.61 -14.89 6.30
CA LEU A 84 -10.14 -14.95 6.36
C LEU A 84 -9.58 -14.29 7.62
N LYS A 85 -10.19 -13.20 8.07
CA LYS A 85 -9.75 -12.36 9.22
C LYS A 85 -8.30 -11.87 9.07
N PRO A 86 -7.96 -11.14 8.00
CA PRO A 86 -6.68 -10.48 7.91
C PRO A 86 -6.58 -9.38 8.99
N GLU A 87 -5.38 -8.94 9.35
CA GLU A 87 -5.19 -7.81 10.26
C GLU A 87 -5.72 -6.51 9.67
N MET A 88 -5.60 -6.35 8.34
CA MET A 88 -6.13 -5.19 7.62
C MET A 88 -6.76 -5.62 6.31
N ALA A 89 -7.86 -4.98 5.92
CA ALA A 89 -8.45 -5.07 4.59
C ALA A 89 -8.45 -3.68 3.97
N MET A 90 -7.92 -3.57 2.76
CA MET A 90 -7.84 -2.32 2.00
C MET A 90 -8.77 -2.37 0.80
N LEU A 91 -9.71 -1.43 0.76
CA LEU A 91 -10.62 -1.28 -0.36
C LEU A 91 -9.93 -0.52 -1.50
N VAL A 92 -9.85 -1.16 -2.66
CA VAL A 92 -9.22 -0.62 -3.87
C VAL A 92 -10.21 -0.59 -5.03
N PRO A 93 -10.01 0.29 -6.04
CA PRO A 93 -10.79 0.20 -7.26
C PRO A 93 -10.41 -1.06 -8.05
N GLU A 94 -11.40 -1.70 -8.68
CA GLU A 94 -11.19 -2.78 -9.63
C GLU A 94 -11.97 -2.52 -10.92
N GLY A 95 -11.23 -2.39 -12.03
CA GLY A 95 -11.75 -2.36 -13.39
C GLY A 95 -11.38 -3.64 -14.12
N ARG A 96 -12.32 -4.23 -14.89
CA ARG A 96 -12.07 -5.48 -15.64
C ARG A 96 -10.97 -5.35 -16.70
N HIS A 97 -10.72 -4.15 -17.18
CA HIS A 97 -9.76 -3.87 -18.26
C HIS A 97 -8.47 -3.21 -17.78
N GLU A 98 -8.37 -2.85 -16.49
CA GLU A 98 -7.17 -2.23 -15.94
C GLU A 98 -6.04 -3.26 -15.80
N ILE A 99 -4.86 -2.90 -16.33
CA ILE A 99 -3.63 -3.71 -16.16
C ILE A 99 -3.09 -3.53 -14.74
N THR A 100 -3.18 -2.31 -14.23
CA THR A 100 -2.82 -1.92 -12.87
C THR A 100 -3.87 -0.94 -12.34
N THR A 101 -3.83 -0.60 -11.06
CA THR A 101 -4.68 0.44 -10.48
C THR A 101 -4.29 1.81 -11.06
N GLU A 102 -5.16 2.41 -11.87
CA GLU A 102 -4.89 3.67 -12.59
C GLU A 102 -5.21 4.91 -11.77
N GLY A 103 -5.91 4.77 -10.62
CA GLY A 103 -6.28 5.84 -9.71
C GLY A 103 -6.74 5.31 -8.36
N GLY A 104 -7.05 6.21 -7.43
CA GLY A 104 -7.64 5.87 -6.13
C GLY A 104 -9.10 5.45 -6.24
N LEU A 105 -9.60 4.80 -5.19
CA LEU A 105 -11.02 4.47 -5.04
C LEU A 105 -11.85 5.76 -4.96
N ASP A 106 -12.81 5.91 -5.84
CA ASP A 106 -13.78 7.01 -5.79
C ASP A 106 -14.87 6.70 -4.76
N ILE A 107 -14.65 7.15 -3.53
CA ILE A 107 -15.58 6.94 -2.41
C ILE A 107 -16.87 7.73 -2.65
N LEU A 108 -16.75 8.96 -3.15
CA LEU A 108 -17.91 9.86 -3.33
C LEU A 108 -18.96 9.28 -4.26
N SER A 109 -18.57 8.59 -5.32
CA SER A 109 -19.52 7.98 -6.25
C SER A 109 -20.21 6.72 -5.72
N LYS A 110 -19.64 6.07 -4.67
CA LYS A 110 -20.12 4.79 -4.12
C LYS A 110 -20.21 4.81 -2.59
N GLU A 111 -20.41 5.97 -1.97
CA GLU A 111 -20.26 6.20 -0.53
C GLU A 111 -21.06 5.19 0.30
N ALA A 112 -22.31 4.91 -0.05
CA ALA A 112 -23.14 3.97 0.72
C ALA A 112 -22.60 2.53 0.72
N ALA A 113 -22.16 2.03 -0.43
CA ALA A 113 -21.61 0.67 -0.54
C ALA A 113 -20.26 0.53 0.18
N ILE A 114 -19.41 1.55 0.06
CA ILE A 114 -18.10 1.59 0.72
C ILE A 114 -18.27 1.69 2.24
N THR A 115 -19.18 2.55 2.72
CA THR A 115 -19.52 2.67 4.15
C THR A 115 -20.03 1.35 4.72
N ASP A 116 -20.92 0.63 4.00
CA ASP A 116 -21.39 -0.69 4.44
C ASP A 116 -20.24 -1.71 4.52
N ALA A 117 -19.39 -1.76 3.51
CA ALA A 117 -18.22 -2.64 3.50
C ALA A 117 -17.28 -2.35 4.69
N ILE A 118 -16.94 -1.08 4.94
CA ILE A 118 -16.11 -0.65 6.07
C ILE A 118 -16.75 -1.07 7.40
N ARG A 119 -18.04 -0.79 7.60
CA ARG A 119 -18.76 -1.15 8.82
C ARG A 119 -18.73 -2.66 9.05
N ARG A 120 -19.04 -3.47 8.04
CA ARG A 120 -19.05 -4.95 8.14
C ARG A 120 -17.68 -5.51 8.50
N LEU A 121 -16.63 -5.00 7.90
CA LEU A 121 -15.24 -5.40 8.23
C LEU A 121 -14.87 -5.00 9.66
N ALA A 122 -15.17 -3.76 10.07
CA ALA A 122 -14.89 -3.25 11.40
C ALA A 122 -15.65 -4.00 12.49
N ASP A 123 -16.93 -4.38 12.26
CA ASP A 123 -17.74 -5.19 13.17
C ASP A 123 -17.11 -6.58 13.45
N HIS A 124 -16.21 -7.05 12.57
CA HIS A 124 -15.46 -8.30 12.73
C HIS A 124 -14.01 -8.10 13.20
N GLY A 125 -13.67 -6.88 13.65
CA GLY A 125 -12.35 -6.54 14.20
C GLY A 125 -11.24 -6.40 13.15
N ILE A 126 -11.57 -6.25 11.88
CA ILE A 126 -10.61 -6.05 10.79
C ILE A 126 -10.35 -4.54 10.64
N ILE A 127 -9.07 -4.14 10.66
CA ILE A 127 -8.70 -2.75 10.39
C ILE A 127 -9.05 -2.41 8.94
N THR A 128 -9.83 -1.34 8.73
CA THR A 128 -10.26 -0.93 7.39
C THR A 128 -9.36 0.15 6.84
N SER A 129 -8.86 -0.06 5.64
CA SER A 129 -8.08 0.89 4.84
C SER A 129 -8.79 1.19 3.54
N VAL A 130 -8.61 2.40 3.01
CA VAL A 130 -9.06 2.79 1.68
C VAL A 130 -7.89 3.34 0.89
N PHE A 131 -7.75 2.93 -0.37
CA PHE A 131 -6.74 3.44 -1.30
C PHE A 131 -7.35 4.56 -2.14
N ILE A 132 -6.92 5.81 -1.91
CA ILE A 132 -7.54 7.01 -2.50
C ILE A 132 -6.50 7.94 -3.12
N ASP A 133 -6.94 8.77 -4.06
CA ASP A 133 -6.13 9.86 -4.57
C ASP A 133 -5.93 10.95 -3.49
N ALA A 134 -4.85 11.72 -3.62
CA ALA A 134 -4.50 12.82 -2.69
C ALA A 134 -5.42 14.04 -2.91
N GLU A 135 -6.74 13.84 -2.75
CA GLU A 135 -7.78 14.84 -2.92
C GLU A 135 -8.54 15.05 -1.60
N PRO A 136 -8.67 16.31 -1.10
CA PRO A 136 -9.34 16.59 0.17
C PRO A 136 -10.74 15.98 0.28
N ALA A 137 -11.53 16.05 -0.79
CA ALA A 137 -12.89 15.53 -0.80
C ALA A 137 -12.95 14.01 -0.61
N GLN A 138 -11.97 13.25 -1.14
CA GLN A 138 -11.86 11.80 -0.93
C GLN A 138 -11.43 11.48 0.51
N VAL A 139 -10.52 12.26 1.11
CA VAL A 139 -10.12 12.11 2.52
C VAL A 139 -11.32 12.33 3.45
N GLU A 140 -12.10 13.39 3.22
CA GLU A 140 -13.31 13.68 3.99
C GLU A 140 -14.36 12.57 3.85
N ALA A 141 -14.55 12.05 2.63
CA ALA A 141 -15.46 10.92 2.38
C ALA A 141 -15.00 9.65 3.11
N ALA A 142 -13.70 9.35 3.11
CA ALA A 142 -13.11 8.24 3.85
C ALA A 142 -13.38 8.34 5.37
N ALA A 143 -13.20 9.54 5.93
CA ALA A 143 -13.49 9.80 7.34
C ALA A 143 -14.98 9.60 7.67
N ARG A 144 -15.89 10.14 6.83
CA ARG A 144 -17.34 9.92 7.00
C ARG A 144 -17.75 8.46 6.90
N ALA A 145 -17.10 7.71 6.00
CA ALA A 145 -17.34 6.28 5.83
C ALA A 145 -16.79 5.43 7.01
N GLY A 146 -15.99 6.02 7.90
CA GLY A 146 -15.44 5.35 9.08
C GLY A 146 -14.17 4.54 8.83
N ALA A 147 -13.40 4.86 7.79
CA ALA A 147 -12.11 4.24 7.54
C ALA A 147 -11.12 4.49 8.68
N SER A 148 -10.34 3.48 9.06
CA SER A 148 -9.30 3.60 10.10
C SER A 148 -7.96 4.06 9.51
N VAL A 149 -7.75 3.79 8.23
CA VAL A 149 -6.52 4.03 7.49
C VAL A 149 -6.85 4.60 6.11
N CYS A 150 -6.10 5.58 5.67
CA CYS A 150 -6.07 6.01 4.28
C CYS A 150 -4.68 5.78 3.70
N GLU A 151 -4.61 5.03 2.61
CA GLU A 151 -3.42 4.94 1.78
C GLU A 151 -3.56 5.90 0.61
N LEU A 152 -2.64 6.85 0.51
CA LEU A 152 -2.59 7.79 -0.61
C LEU A 152 -1.88 7.16 -1.82
N HIS A 153 -2.55 7.25 -2.97
CA HIS A 153 -2.02 6.87 -4.27
C HIS A 153 -0.86 7.77 -4.68
N THR A 154 0.36 7.24 -4.68
CA THR A 154 1.58 7.98 -5.06
C THR A 154 1.98 7.80 -6.53
N GLY A 155 1.13 7.20 -7.36
CA GLY A 155 1.35 7.03 -8.80
C GLY A 155 1.65 8.33 -9.53
N PRO A 156 0.85 9.41 -9.38
CA PRO A 156 1.10 10.70 -10.03
C PRO A 156 2.47 11.29 -9.69
N TYR A 157 2.89 11.17 -8.41
CA TYR A 157 4.24 11.53 -7.98
C TYR A 157 5.31 10.67 -8.69
N ALA A 158 5.13 9.36 -8.71
CA ALA A 158 6.10 8.43 -9.29
C ALA A 158 6.26 8.63 -10.81
N GLU A 159 5.17 8.87 -11.53
CA GLU A 159 5.17 9.19 -12.96
C GLU A 159 5.87 10.52 -13.24
N THR A 160 5.54 11.54 -12.44
CA THR A 160 6.19 12.85 -12.54
C THR A 160 7.67 12.74 -12.25
N PHE A 161 8.07 11.98 -11.23
CA PHE A 161 9.48 11.73 -10.89
C PHE A 161 10.24 11.09 -12.06
N HIS A 162 9.63 10.12 -12.75
CA HIS A 162 10.23 9.48 -13.91
C HIS A 162 10.33 10.46 -15.10
N ARG A 163 9.26 11.18 -15.41
CA ARG A 163 9.17 12.15 -16.52
C ARG A 163 10.17 13.29 -16.37
N GLU A 164 10.38 13.78 -15.16
CA GLU A 164 11.32 14.86 -14.84
C GLU A 164 12.77 14.38 -14.66
N GLY A 165 13.11 13.19 -15.15
CA GLY A 165 14.47 12.65 -15.12
C GLY A 165 15.01 12.34 -13.72
N ARG A 166 14.12 12.15 -12.73
CA ARG A 166 14.45 11.88 -11.32
C ARG A 166 15.09 13.05 -10.58
N ASP A 167 14.93 14.26 -11.07
CA ASP A 167 15.43 15.47 -10.40
C ASP A 167 14.48 15.92 -9.30
N VAL A 168 14.79 15.59 -8.05
CA VAL A 168 14.01 15.99 -6.86
C VAL A 168 13.92 17.50 -6.68
N ALA A 169 14.75 18.29 -7.37
CA ALA A 169 14.67 19.74 -7.36
C ALA A 169 13.59 20.28 -8.31
N SER A 170 13.05 19.45 -9.20
CA SER A 170 11.98 19.83 -10.14
C SER A 170 10.76 20.39 -9.39
N PRO A 171 10.26 21.56 -9.80
CA PRO A 171 9.03 22.12 -9.22
C PRO A 171 7.80 21.21 -9.41
N ALA A 172 7.77 20.40 -10.46
CA ALA A 172 6.67 19.47 -10.70
C ALA A 172 6.65 18.34 -9.66
N ILE A 173 7.82 17.76 -9.35
CA ILE A 173 7.96 16.74 -8.31
C ILE A 173 7.60 17.30 -6.93
N ARG A 174 8.05 18.52 -6.61
CA ARG A 174 7.72 19.16 -5.34
C ARG A 174 6.23 19.39 -5.18
N ARG A 175 5.52 19.84 -6.21
CA ARG A 175 4.06 20.02 -6.17
C ARG A 175 3.34 18.70 -5.85
N GLU A 176 3.75 17.58 -6.45
CA GLU A 176 3.13 16.28 -6.15
C GLU A 176 3.42 15.85 -4.71
N LEU A 177 4.63 16.06 -4.19
CA LEU A 177 4.95 15.79 -2.78
C LEU A 177 4.16 16.67 -1.82
N GLU A 178 4.01 17.96 -2.13
CA GLU A 178 3.20 18.90 -1.35
C GLU A 178 1.73 18.49 -1.32
N ARG A 179 1.20 17.99 -2.45
CA ARG A 179 -0.16 17.48 -2.55
C ARG A 179 -0.36 16.25 -1.65
N VAL A 180 0.56 15.29 -1.70
CA VAL A 180 0.54 14.10 -0.82
C VAL A 180 0.69 14.51 0.64
N ALA A 181 1.58 15.45 0.96
CA ALA A 181 1.78 15.94 2.33
C ALA A 181 0.53 16.63 2.88
N ALA A 182 -0.12 17.47 2.07
CA ALA A 182 -1.35 18.18 2.46
C ALA A 182 -2.50 17.20 2.73
N ALA A 183 -2.72 16.21 1.85
CA ALA A 183 -3.71 15.17 2.05
C ALA A 183 -3.38 14.30 3.27
N GLY A 184 -2.11 13.97 3.49
CA GLY A 184 -1.64 13.24 4.68
C GLY A 184 -1.92 13.98 5.98
N ALA A 185 -1.78 15.31 5.99
CA ALA A 185 -2.14 16.12 7.15
C ALA A 185 -3.65 16.09 7.44
N LEU A 186 -4.51 16.14 6.40
CA LEU A 186 -5.95 16.02 6.55
C LEU A 186 -6.36 14.63 7.09
N ILE A 187 -5.72 13.56 6.62
CA ILE A 187 -5.95 12.21 7.12
C ILE A 187 -5.68 12.13 8.63
N GLN A 188 -4.55 12.70 9.08
CA GLN A 188 -4.19 12.73 10.50
C GLN A 188 -5.14 13.60 11.33
N GLN A 189 -5.55 14.77 10.81
CA GLN A 189 -6.54 15.64 11.47
C GLN A 189 -7.90 14.94 11.64
N ALA A 190 -8.27 14.09 10.69
CA ALA A 190 -9.49 13.26 10.77
C ALA A 190 -9.34 12.04 11.69
N GLY A 191 -8.19 11.85 12.35
CA GLY A 191 -7.94 10.73 13.27
C GLY A 191 -7.60 9.41 12.60
N MET A 192 -7.39 9.40 11.27
CA MET A 192 -7.01 8.21 10.50
C MET A 192 -5.49 8.06 10.43
N ARG A 193 -5.01 6.84 10.15
CA ARG A 193 -3.59 6.58 9.86
C ARG A 193 -3.29 6.96 8.41
N PHE A 194 -2.16 7.64 8.22
CA PHE A 194 -1.66 8.01 6.90
C PHE A 194 -0.67 6.97 6.39
N ASN A 195 -1.09 6.20 5.39
CA ASN A 195 -0.26 5.29 4.61
C ASN A 195 -0.10 5.83 3.19
N ALA A 196 0.91 5.35 2.46
CA ALA A 196 1.13 5.72 1.06
C ALA A 196 1.69 4.53 0.27
N GLY A 197 1.36 4.47 -1.02
CA GLY A 197 1.79 3.37 -1.87
C GLY A 197 1.54 3.62 -3.34
N HIS A 198 1.90 2.64 -4.14
CA HIS A 198 1.81 2.57 -5.59
C HIS A 198 2.86 3.44 -6.32
N GLY A 199 3.61 2.83 -7.23
CA GLY A 199 4.64 3.50 -8.04
C GLY A 199 5.96 3.78 -7.32
N LEU A 200 6.05 3.51 -6.01
CA LEU A 200 7.27 3.72 -5.23
C LEU A 200 8.34 2.68 -5.59
N ASN A 201 9.59 3.14 -5.64
CA ASN A 201 10.75 2.33 -5.98
C ASN A 201 12.01 2.83 -5.25
N TYR A 202 13.16 2.20 -5.50
CA TYR A 202 14.43 2.50 -4.83
C TYR A 202 14.99 3.91 -5.09
N PHE A 203 14.46 4.62 -6.09
CA PHE A 203 14.93 5.96 -6.46
C PHE A 203 14.03 7.07 -5.95
N ASN A 204 12.74 6.77 -5.69
CA ASN A 204 11.72 7.78 -5.36
C ASN A 204 11.07 7.60 -3.98
N VAL A 205 11.40 6.53 -3.23
CA VAL A 205 10.74 6.24 -1.95
C VAL A 205 11.12 7.21 -0.84
N GLN A 206 12.37 7.71 -0.83
CA GLN A 206 12.90 8.50 0.28
C GLN A 206 12.14 9.82 0.51
N PRO A 207 11.81 10.63 -0.52
CA PRO A 207 11.02 11.84 -0.32
C PRO A 207 9.65 11.58 0.30
N VAL A 208 8.96 10.49 -0.07
CA VAL A 208 7.67 10.11 0.51
C VAL A 208 7.85 9.61 1.95
N ALA A 209 8.87 8.81 2.23
CA ALA A 209 9.20 8.36 3.58
C ALA A 209 9.59 9.50 4.53
N ALA A 210 10.04 10.65 4.00
CA ALA A 210 10.36 11.84 4.79
C ALA A 210 9.13 12.67 5.17
N LEU A 211 7.95 12.42 4.57
CA LEU A 211 6.74 13.20 4.85
C LEU A 211 6.28 13.04 6.30
N PRO A 212 5.77 14.11 6.93
CA PRO A 212 5.26 14.04 8.30
C PRO A 212 4.07 13.10 8.41
N GLY A 213 4.12 12.21 9.40
CA GLY A 213 2.99 11.36 9.77
C GLY A 213 2.78 10.11 8.92
N VAL A 214 3.58 9.87 7.89
CA VAL A 214 3.56 8.59 7.17
C VAL A 214 3.81 7.45 8.15
N ARG A 215 2.86 6.51 8.21
CA ARG A 215 2.92 5.36 9.12
C ARG A 215 3.45 4.12 8.43
N GLU A 216 3.01 3.86 7.21
CA GLU A 216 3.35 2.65 6.46
C GLU A 216 3.44 2.95 4.96
N LEU A 217 4.36 2.29 4.28
CA LEU A 217 4.50 2.32 2.83
C LEU A 217 4.25 0.93 2.26
N HIS A 218 3.34 0.84 1.27
CA HIS A 218 3.05 -0.41 0.57
C HIS A 218 3.75 -0.41 -0.79
N ILE A 219 4.67 -1.36 -0.99
CA ILE A 219 5.52 -1.43 -2.18
C ILE A 219 5.57 -2.87 -2.70
N GLY A 220 5.23 -3.05 -3.97
CA GLY A 220 5.21 -4.38 -4.60
C GLY A 220 6.11 -4.48 -5.81
N HIS A 221 5.68 -3.93 -6.95
CA HIS A 221 6.32 -4.12 -8.25
C HIS A 221 7.84 -3.90 -8.23
N ALA A 222 8.30 -2.80 -7.64
CA ALA A 222 9.73 -2.48 -7.59
C ALA A 222 10.55 -3.51 -6.80
N ILE A 223 9.99 -4.02 -5.69
CA ILE A 223 10.65 -5.04 -4.86
C ILE A 223 10.73 -6.36 -5.62
N VAL A 224 9.64 -6.82 -6.22
CA VAL A 224 9.61 -8.07 -7.01
C VAL A 224 10.54 -7.95 -8.23
N SER A 225 10.53 -6.82 -8.93
CA SER A 225 11.44 -6.56 -10.07
C SER A 225 12.91 -6.68 -9.67
N ARG A 226 13.30 -6.08 -8.53
CA ARG A 226 14.67 -6.19 -8.01
C ARG A 226 14.97 -7.60 -7.53
N ALA A 227 14.01 -8.28 -6.93
CA ALA A 227 14.16 -9.64 -6.42
C ALA A 227 14.53 -10.67 -7.51
N VAL A 228 14.18 -10.42 -8.77
CA VAL A 228 14.61 -11.22 -9.92
C VAL A 228 16.14 -11.29 -10.04
N PHE A 229 16.85 -10.25 -9.62
CA PHE A 229 18.32 -10.15 -9.72
C PHE A 229 19.05 -10.47 -8.43
N VAL A 230 18.45 -10.19 -7.25
CA VAL A 230 19.15 -10.29 -5.96
C VAL A 230 18.45 -11.18 -4.94
N GLY A 231 17.26 -11.70 -5.27
CA GLY A 231 16.41 -12.44 -4.34
C GLY A 231 15.54 -11.52 -3.48
N MET A 232 14.42 -12.06 -2.97
CA MET A 232 13.37 -11.30 -2.27
C MET A 232 13.90 -10.68 -0.96
N ARG A 233 14.65 -11.42 -0.16
CA ARG A 233 15.17 -10.97 1.14
C ARG A 233 16.04 -9.73 0.99
N GLU A 234 16.99 -9.74 0.07
CA GLU A 234 17.89 -8.63 -0.19
C GLU A 234 17.15 -7.42 -0.77
N ALA A 235 16.21 -7.65 -1.68
CA ALA A 235 15.39 -6.59 -2.25
C ALA A 235 14.58 -5.86 -1.15
N VAL A 236 13.95 -6.60 -0.25
CA VAL A 236 13.18 -6.03 0.88
C VAL A 236 14.09 -5.31 1.86
N SER A 237 15.22 -5.91 2.26
CA SER A 237 16.18 -5.32 3.20
C SER A 237 16.71 -3.98 2.69
N THR A 238 17.07 -3.90 1.40
CA THR A 238 17.52 -2.65 0.76
C THR A 238 16.41 -1.57 0.79
N MET A 239 15.16 -1.93 0.45
CA MET A 239 14.04 -0.99 0.50
C MET A 239 13.79 -0.49 1.93
N LYS A 240 13.79 -1.40 2.90
CA LYS A 240 13.61 -1.05 4.32
C LYS A 240 14.69 -0.10 4.83
N ALA A 241 15.94 -0.30 4.41
CA ALA A 241 17.05 0.59 4.77
C ALA A 241 16.82 2.01 4.26
N LEU A 242 16.45 2.19 2.98
CA LEU A 242 16.15 3.51 2.39
C LEU A 242 15.02 4.23 3.13
N ILE A 243 13.96 3.52 3.50
CA ILE A 243 12.84 4.09 4.25
C ILE A 243 13.31 4.56 5.65
N ARG A 244 14.10 3.74 6.35
CA ARG A 244 14.61 4.06 7.70
C ARG A 244 15.56 5.25 7.68
N GLU A 245 16.47 5.32 6.72
CA GLU A 245 17.40 6.42 6.55
C GLU A 245 16.67 7.75 6.30
N ALA A 246 15.70 7.76 5.37
CA ALA A 246 14.90 8.95 5.07
C ALA A 246 14.10 9.44 6.29
N ALA A 247 13.44 8.52 7.00
CA ALA A 247 12.67 8.84 8.20
C ALA A 247 13.56 9.41 9.32
N ALA A 248 14.76 8.84 9.51
CA ALA A 248 15.72 9.31 10.51
C ALA A 248 16.23 10.72 10.18
N ALA A 249 16.63 10.97 8.94
CA ALA A 249 17.08 12.29 8.49
C ALA A 249 16.00 13.36 8.66
N ALA A 250 14.75 13.04 8.29
CA ALA A 250 13.62 13.95 8.45
C ALA A 250 13.29 14.28 9.93
N ALA A 251 13.45 13.31 10.84
CA ALA A 251 13.26 13.52 12.27
C ALA A 251 14.33 14.47 12.86
N GLN A 252 15.59 14.31 12.45
CA GLN A 252 16.68 15.19 12.87
C GLN A 252 16.50 16.64 12.39
N GLY A 253 16.11 16.83 11.12
CA GLY A 253 15.86 18.14 10.54
C GLY A 253 14.74 18.91 11.26
N ARG A 254 13.66 18.21 11.65
CA ARG A 254 12.56 18.82 12.41
C ARG A 254 12.95 19.17 13.85
N GLY A 255 13.82 18.40 14.50
CA GLY A 255 14.31 18.70 15.84
C GLY A 255 15.15 19.97 15.91
N MET A 256 15.92 20.28 14.87
CA MET A 256 16.71 21.51 14.79
C MET A 256 15.88 22.75 14.49
N ALA A 257 14.81 22.63 13.67
CA ALA A 257 13.93 23.76 13.34
C ALA A 257 13.00 24.17 14.48
N GLY A 258 12.77 23.32 15.49
CA GLY A 258 11.93 23.63 16.66
C GLY A 258 12.68 24.27 17.84
N GLN A 259 13.98 24.53 17.72
CA GLN A 259 14.82 25.13 18.76
C GLN A 259 15.30 26.56 18.41
N GLY A 260 14.80 27.16 17.32
CA GLY A 260 15.13 28.51 16.85
C GLY A 260 14.09 29.58 17.16
#